data_7a478aa9aa27f2ed7a09133684b0325b
#
_entry.id   7a478aa9aa27f2ed7a09133684b0325b
#
_cell.length_a   1.000
_cell.length_b   1.000
_cell.length_c   1.000
_cell.angle_alpha   90.00
_cell.angle_beta   90.00
_cell.angle_gamma   90.00
#
_symmetry.space_group_name_H-M   'P 1'
#
loop_
_entity.id
_entity.type
_entity.pdbx_description
1 polymer ?
#
loop_
_entity_poly.entity_id
_entity_poly.type
_entity_poly.pdbx_seq_one_letter_code
_entity_poly.pdbx_strand_id
1 'polypeptide(L)'
;MDTLVNGRGLVRWGIYNEPVHRINYLDYRLETPMGFRLPNLLKRLFINRFHFIGIIGPELMAGAAVVDLAYLSNAFFYLYDRQTGVITESKAMGHPFAGTSIEPSPEKPRSLFNTGGLIIEMQRDSLKALGRDVSIDVSIDPN
;
A
#
# COMPACT_ATOMS: atom_id res chain seq x y z
N MET A 1 8.51 -18.72 -0.91
CA MET A 1 9.21 -18.34 -2.17
C MET A 1 9.88 -16.99 -1.97
N ASP A 2 11.18 -16.85 -2.24
CA ASP A 2 11.93 -15.63 -1.85
C ASP A 2 11.55 -14.38 -2.63
N THR A 3 11.43 -14.48 -3.95
CA THR A 3 11.18 -13.31 -4.81
C THR A 3 10.20 -13.62 -5.93
N LEU A 4 9.43 -12.61 -6.36
CA LEU A 4 8.44 -12.72 -7.44
C LEU A 4 9.10 -12.72 -8.84
N VAL A 5 10.15 -11.92 -9.04
CA VAL A 5 10.87 -11.82 -10.31
C VAL A 5 12.12 -12.69 -10.24
N ASN A 6 12.32 -13.54 -11.24
CA ASN A 6 13.47 -14.43 -11.32
C ASN A 6 14.75 -13.71 -11.80
N GLY A 7 15.90 -14.40 -11.76
CA GLY A 7 17.19 -13.84 -12.18
C GLY A 7 17.28 -13.45 -13.66
N ARG A 8 16.27 -13.81 -14.49
CA ARG A 8 16.17 -13.40 -15.89
C ARG A 8 15.30 -12.14 -16.08
N GLY A 9 14.75 -11.59 -14.99
CA GLY A 9 13.87 -10.44 -15.01
C GLY A 9 12.43 -10.76 -15.42
N LEU A 10 12.00 -12.01 -15.32
CA LEU A 10 10.65 -12.44 -15.66
C LEU A 10 9.85 -12.73 -14.39
N VAL A 11 8.57 -12.35 -14.40
CA VAL A 11 7.64 -12.67 -13.32
C VAL A 11 7.40 -14.17 -13.30
N ARG A 12 7.42 -14.75 -12.11
CA ARG A 12 7.03 -16.15 -11.88
C ARG A 12 5.52 -16.19 -11.74
N TRP A 13 4.83 -16.53 -12.81
CA TRP A 13 3.38 -16.66 -12.80
C TRP A 13 2.96 -18.01 -12.19
N GLY A 14 1.88 -18.01 -11.43
CA GLY A 14 1.33 -19.23 -10.84
C GLY A 14 0.54 -19.00 -9.57
N ILE A 15 0.04 -20.12 -9.02
CA ILE A 15 -0.57 -20.20 -7.69
C ILE A 15 0.52 -20.66 -6.72
N TYR A 16 0.71 -19.94 -5.64
CA TYR A 16 1.73 -20.24 -4.66
C TYR A 16 1.09 -20.74 -3.37
N ASN A 17 1.60 -21.86 -2.86
CA ASN A 17 1.20 -22.40 -1.55
C ASN A 17 1.89 -21.69 -0.38
N GLU A 18 2.98 -20.98 -0.66
CA GLU A 18 3.75 -20.22 0.32
C GLU A 18 3.76 -18.74 -0.05
N PRO A 19 3.79 -17.83 0.92
CA PRO A 19 3.85 -16.40 0.64
C PRO A 19 5.16 -16.04 -0.08
N VAL A 20 5.10 -15.00 -0.90
CA VAL A 20 6.28 -14.36 -1.49
C VAL A 20 6.89 -13.46 -0.43
N HIS A 21 8.15 -13.68 -0.04
CA HIS A 21 8.80 -12.87 0.99
C HIS A 21 9.06 -11.44 0.53
N ARG A 22 9.39 -11.25 -0.75
CA ARG A 22 9.69 -9.94 -1.31
C ARG A 22 9.24 -9.79 -2.75
N ILE A 23 8.54 -8.70 -3.04
CA ILE A 23 8.23 -8.26 -4.40
C ILE A 23 9.40 -7.42 -4.92
N ASN A 24 10.31 -8.05 -5.67
CA ASN A 24 11.51 -7.44 -6.23
C ASN A 24 11.21 -6.81 -7.61
N TYR A 25 10.26 -5.88 -7.67
CA TYR A 25 9.74 -5.31 -8.92
C TYR A 25 10.80 -4.59 -9.77
N LEU A 26 11.86 -4.06 -9.17
CA LEU A 26 12.96 -3.41 -9.91
C LEU A 26 13.79 -4.40 -10.74
N ASP A 27 13.74 -5.68 -10.39
CA ASP A 27 14.43 -6.74 -11.15
C ASP A 27 13.65 -7.14 -12.41
N TYR A 28 12.37 -6.72 -12.52
CA TYR A 28 11.57 -6.98 -13.72
C TYR A 28 12.19 -6.34 -14.96
N ARG A 29 12.26 -7.11 -16.04
CA ARG A 29 12.80 -6.68 -17.32
C ARG A 29 11.75 -5.81 -18.05
N LEU A 30 11.70 -4.54 -17.69
CA LEU A 30 10.85 -3.58 -18.38
C LEU A 30 11.59 -3.04 -19.60
N GLU A 31 10.97 -3.16 -20.78
CA GLU A 31 11.53 -2.74 -22.05
C GLU A 31 10.61 -1.72 -22.74
N THR A 32 11.22 -0.82 -23.50
CA THR A 32 10.48 0.07 -24.39
C THR A 32 9.89 -0.73 -25.57
N PRO A 33 8.91 -0.19 -26.32
CA PRO A 33 8.41 -0.83 -27.54
C PRO A 33 9.51 -1.15 -28.57
N MET A 34 10.66 -0.47 -28.51
CA MET A 34 11.83 -0.70 -29.37
C MET A 34 12.80 -1.75 -28.79
N GLY A 35 12.47 -2.41 -27.67
CA GLY A 35 13.30 -3.44 -27.06
C GLY A 35 14.44 -2.94 -26.16
N PHE A 36 14.53 -1.65 -25.87
CA PHE A 36 15.54 -1.12 -24.95
C PHE A 36 15.14 -1.35 -23.49
N ARG A 37 16.04 -1.89 -22.69
CA ARG A 37 15.80 -2.07 -21.24
C ARG A 37 15.80 -0.73 -20.52
N LEU A 38 14.77 -0.49 -19.71
CA LEU A 38 14.73 0.68 -18.85
C LEU A 38 15.65 0.50 -17.63
N PRO A 39 16.47 1.50 -17.31
CA PRO A 39 17.26 1.51 -16.09
C PRO A 39 16.34 1.59 -14.85
N ASN A 40 16.81 1.07 -13.70
CA ASN A 40 16.01 0.98 -12.48
C ASN A 40 15.47 2.33 -11.98
N LEU A 41 16.21 3.42 -12.22
CA LEU A 41 15.75 4.76 -11.88
C LEU A 41 14.47 5.14 -12.64
N LEU A 42 14.41 4.86 -13.93
CA LEU A 42 13.23 5.11 -14.75
C LEU A 42 12.09 4.13 -14.44
N LYS A 43 12.41 2.87 -14.16
CA LYS A 43 11.38 1.89 -13.75
C LYS A 43 10.56 2.36 -12.54
N ARG A 44 11.20 3.04 -11.58
CA ARG A 44 10.50 3.58 -10.40
C ARG A 44 9.36 4.53 -10.76
N LEU A 45 9.47 5.25 -11.87
CA LEU A 45 8.44 6.18 -12.33
C LEU A 45 7.21 5.49 -12.93
N PHE A 46 7.32 4.22 -13.31
CA PHE A 46 6.24 3.43 -13.91
C PHE A 46 5.60 2.44 -12.93
N ILE A 47 6.08 2.37 -11.70
CA ILE A 47 5.57 1.41 -10.71
C ILE A 47 4.68 2.14 -9.72
N ASN A 48 3.44 1.71 -9.69
CA ASN A 48 2.47 2.12 -8.71
C ASN A 48 2.41 1.08 -7.60
N ARG A 49 2.45 1.54 -6.36
CA ARG A 49 2.31 0.69 -5.17
C ARG A 49 1.12 1.17 -4.38
N PHE A 50 0.36 0.24 -3.86
CA PHE A 50 -0.67 0.60 -2.91
C PHE A 50 -0.84 -0.50 -1.85
N HIS A 51 -1.25 -0.07 -0.67
CA HIS A 51 -1.66 -0.94 0.40
C HIS A 51 -3.01 -0.48 0.91
N PHE A 52 -3.95 -1.41 1.03
CA PHE A 52 -5.29 -1.18 1.51
C PHE A 52 -5.63 -2.16 2.63
N ILE A 53 -6.27 -1.66 3.69
CA ILE A 53 -6.87 -2.46 4.75
C ILE A 53 -8.34 -2.07 4.84
N GLY A 54 -9.22 -3.07 4.81
CA GLY A 54 -10.64 -2.93 5.09
C GLY A 54 -11.03 -3.75 6.32
N ILE A 55 -11.78 -3.15 7.22
CA ILE A 55 -12.29 -3.76 8.44
C ILE A 55 -13.82 -3.65 8.42
N ILE A 56 -14.47 -4.77 8.62
CA ILE A 56 -15.94 -4.85 8.61
C ILE A 56 -16.40 -5.39 9.95
N GLY A 57 -17.08 -4.53 10.71
CA GLY A 57 -17.76 -4.89 11.95
C GLY A 57 -19.28 -4.85 11.80
N PRO A 58 -20.02 -5.27 12.84
CA PRO A 58 -21.49 -5.24 12.82
C PRO A 58 -22.04 -3.82 12.75
N GLU A 59 -21.41 -2.86 13.40
CA GLU A 59 -21.88 -1.47 13.50
C GLU A 59 -21.06 -0.52 12.63
N LEU A 60 -19.76 -0.75 12.50
CA LEU A 60 -18.83 0.12 11.80
C LEU A 60 -18.08 -0.63 10.70
N MET A 61 -17.81 0.07 9.60
CA MET A 61 -16.85 -0.34 8.58
C MET A 61 -15.77 0.73 8.50
N ALA A 62 -14.53 0.30 8.37
CA ALA A 62 -13.39 1.19 8.19
C ALA A 62 -12.54 0.74 7.00
N GLY A 63 -11.94 1.67 6.31
CA GLY A 63 -10.97 1.38 5.27
C GLY A 63 -9.90 2.45 5.21
N ALA A 64 -8.68 2.02 4.95
CA ALA A 64 -7.55 2.91 4.77
C ALA A 64 -6.69 2.47 3.59
N ALA A 65 -6.15 3.43 2.85
CA ALA A 65 -5.23 3.19 1.75
C ALA A 65 -4.04 4.16 1.79
N VAL A 66 -2.88 3.62 1.46
CA VAL A 66 -1.68 4.39 1.12
C VAL A 66 -1.27 4.02 -0.29
N VAL A 67 -1.13 5.03 -1.14
CA VAL A 67 -0.81 4.90 -2.57
C VAL A 67 0.46 5.68 -2.88
N ASP A 68 1.40 5.03 -3.55
CA ASP A 68 2.63 5.63 -4.04
C ASP A 68 2.71 5.46 -5.56
N LEU A 69 2.57 6.57 -6.27
CA LEU A 69 2.62 6.65 -7.73
C LEU A 69 4.00 7.10 -8.24
N ALA A 70 5.02 7.07 -7.39
CA ALA A 70 6.38 7.54 -7.64
C ALA A 70 6.54 9.05 -7.83
N TYR A 71 5.64 9.73 -8.53
CA TYR A 71 5.63 11.20 -8.71
C TYR A 71 4.64 11.91 -7.79
N LEU A 72 3.79 11.16 -7.12
CA LEU A 72 2.78 11.65 -6.19
C LEU A 72 2.47 10.53 -5.19
N SER A 73 2.25 10.87 -3.94
CA SER A 73 1.63 9.96 -2.97
C SER A 73 0.24 10.45 -2.59
N ASN A 74 -0.61 9.51 -2.24
CA ASN A 74 -1.96 9.77 -1.79
C ASN A 74 -2.31 8.81 -0.66
N ALA A 75 -3.06 9.28 0.30
CA ALA A 75 -3.64 8.42 1.32
C ALA A 75 -5.02 8.91 1.73
N PHE A 76 -5.84 7.96 2.12
CA PHE A 76 -7.14 8.24 2.70
C PHE A 76 -7.53 7.16 3.70
N PHE A 77 -8.41 7.52 4.60
CA PHE A 77 -9.17 6.56 5.38
C PHE A 77 -10.61 7.05 5.57
N TYR A 78 -11.50 6.10 5.81
CA TYR A 78 -12.91 6.37 6.09
C TYR A 78 -13.44 5.47 7.20
N LEU A 79 -14.45 6.01 7.88
CA LEU A 79 -15.35 5.29 8.78
C LEU A 79 -16.76 5.39 8.23
N TYR A 80 -17.44 4.27 8.17
CA TYR A 80 -18.86 4.18 7.80
C TYR A 80 -19.63 3.60 8.97
N ASP A 81 -20.56 4.39 9.51
CA ASP A 81 -21.51 3.96 10.52
C ASP A 81 -22.72 3.33 9.81
N ARG A 82 -22.92 2.04 10.05
CA ARG A 82 -23.99 1.26 9.41
C ARG A 82 -25.38 1.58 9.96
N GLN A 83 -25.49 2.12 11.18
CA GLN A 83 -26.76 2.46 11.81
C GLN A 83 -27.28 3.80 11.27
N THR A 84 -26.43 4.78 11.17
CA THR A 84 -26.77 6.14 10.72
C THR A 84 -26.58 6.37 9.23
N GLY A 85 -25.80 5.51 8.56
CA GLY A 85 -25.42 5.69 7.17
C GLY A 85 -24.38 6.81 6.93
N VAL A 86 -23.78 7.34 7.99
CA VAL A 86 -22.82 8.44 7.91
C VAL A 86 -21.46 7.91 7.53
N ILE A 87 -20.80 8.59 6.57
CA ILE A 87 -19.39 8.37 6.20
C ILE A 87 -18.58 9.55 6.68
N THR A 88 -17.51 9.27 7.42
CA THR A 88 -16.48 10.25 7.79
C THR A 88 -15.19 9.85 7.10
N GLU A 89 -14.59 10.76 6.34
CA GLU A 89 -13.36 10.50 5.60
C GLU A 89 -12.28 11.54 5.87
N SER A 90 -11.02 11.13 5.76
CA SER A 90 -9.86 12.01 5.71
C SER A 90 -8.96 11.57 4.57
N LYS A 91 -8.46 12.53 3.80
CA LYS A 91 -7.57 12.29 2.66
C LYS A 91 -6.51 13.37 2.54
N ALA A 92 -5.35 12.99 2.07
CA ALA A 92 -4.27 13.92 1.78
C ALA A 92 -3.43 13.43 0.60
N MET A 93 -2.82 14.38 -0.09
CA MET A 93 -1.80 14.12 -1.11
C MET A 93 -0.44 14.58 -0.58
N GLY A 94 0.58 13.81 -0.89
CA GLY A 94 1.98 14.07 -0.52
C GLY A 94 2.86 14.28 -1.74
N HIS A 95 3.97 14.97 -1.50
CA HIS A 95 5.01 15.10 -2.53
C HIS A 95 5.72 13.76 -2.79
N PRO A 96 6.33 13.57 -3.96
CA PRO A 96 7.14 12.40 -4.26
C PRO A 96 8.22 12.21 -3.19
N PHE A 97 8.44 10.97 -2.78
CA PHE A 97 9.51 10.57 -1.86
C PHE A 97 9.46 11.16 -0.44
N ALA A 98 8.42 11.91 -0.07
CA ALA A 98 8.28 12.52 1.25
C ALA A 98 7.09 11.93 2.02
N GLY A 99 7.34 11.45 3.24
CA GLY A 99 6.31 11.02 4.17
C GLY A 99 5.54 9.74 3.82
N THR A 100 5.95 9.02 2.75
CA THR A 100 5.28 7.80 2.29
C THR A 100 6.27 6.66 2.13
N SER A 101 5.92 5.51 2.71
CA SER A 101 6.65 4.27 2.48
C SER A 101 5.68 3.09 2.39
N ILE A 102 5.96 2.17 1.49
CA ILE A 102 5.26 0.89 1.35
C ILE A 102 6.32 -0.19 1.23
N GLU A 103 6.39 -1.08 2.20
CA GLU A 103 7.36 -2.17 2.18
C GLU A 103 7.02 -3.20 1.10
N PRO A 104 8.01 -3.75 0.40
CA PRO A 104 7.81 -4.71 -0.67
C PRO A 104 7.62 -6.15 -0.17
N SER A 105 7.25 -6.35 1.09
CA SER A 105 7.03 -7.66 1.69
C SER A 105 5.53 -7.92 1.91
N PRO A 106 4.90 -8.85 1.17
CA PRO A 106 3.53 -9.27 1.44
C PRO A 106 3.36 -10.04 2.75
N GLU A 107 4.45 -10.67 3.23
CA GLU A 107 4.44 -11.43 4.48
C GLU A 107 4.42 -10.52 5.70
N LYS A 108 5.14 -9.40 5.63
CA LYS A 108 5.21 -8.39 6.69
C LYS A 108 4.90 -7.02 6.10
N PRO A 109 3.65 -6.81 5.64
CA PRO A 109 3.28 -5.56 5.00
C PRO A 109 3.35 -4.44 6.04
N ARG A 110 4.06 -3.37 5.69
CA ARG A 110 4.06 -2.14 6.46
C ARG A 110 3.96 -0.97 5.51
N SER A 111 3.09 -0.04 5.84
CA SER A 111 2.94 1.20 5.08
C SER A 111 2.78 2.36 6.02
N LEU A 112 3.41 3.46 5.67
CA LEU A 112 3.35 4.72 6.40
C LEU A 112 3.03 5.85 5.42
N PHE A 113 2.11 6.71 5.81
CA PHE A 113 1.87 8.02 5.21
C PHE A 113 1.82 9.07 6.30
N ASN A 114 2.62 10.14 6.16
CA ASN A 114 2.64 11.25 7.12
C ASN A 114 2.84 12.56 6.35
N THR A 115 1.76 13.13 5.87
CA THR A 115 1.78 14.38 5.10
C THR A 115 0.42 15.06 5.16
N GLY A 116 0.42 16.39 5.12
CA GLY A 116 -0.81 17.19 5.01
C GLY A 116 -1.75 17.10 6.22
N GLY A 117 -1.21 16.76 7.39
CA GLY A 117 -2.01 16.59 8.61
C GLY A 117 -2.76 15.24 8.68
N LEU A 118 -2.45 14.32 7.77
CA LEU A 118 -2.92 12.95 7.77
C LEU A 118 -1.75 12.01 8.09
N ILE A 119 -1.94 11.14 9.08
CA ILE A 119 -1.01 10.06 9.43
C ILE A 119 -1.76 8.75 9.28
N ILE A 120 -1.20 7.83 8.50
CA ILE A 120 -1.71 6.46 8.40
C ILE A 120 -0.53 5.51 8.56
N GLU A 121 -0.64 4.60 9.50
CA GLU A 121 0.27 3.46 9.66
C GLU A 121 -0.53 2.17 9.56
N MET A 122 -0.15 1.32 8.62
CA MET A 122 -0.77 0.03 8.39
C MET A 122 0.26 -1.07 8.53
N GLN A 123 -0.10 -2.11 9.26
CA GLN A 123 0.65 -3.35 9.37
C GLN A 123 -0.30 -4.52 9.08
N ARG A 124 0.20 -5.74 9.09
CA ARG A 124 -0.59 -6.94 8.82
C ARG A 124 -1.84 -7.05 9.71
N ASP A 125 -1.70 -6.67 10.98
CA ASP A 125 -2.64 -6.89 12.06
C ASP A 125 -3.03 -5.60 12.79
N SER A 126 -2.67 -4.44 12.25
CA SER A 126 -3.02 -3.16 12.86
C SER A 126 -3.21 -2.04 11.84
N LEU A 127 -4.13 -1.15 12.15
CA LEU A 127 -4.38 0.09 11.43
C LEU A 127 -4.45 1.24 12.43
N LYS A 128 -3.56 2.20 12.27
CA LYS A 128 -3.61 3.48 12.95
C LYS A 128 -3.75 4.59 11.93
N ALA A 129 -4.77 5.40 12.06
CA ALA A 129 -4.99 6.54 11.19
C ALA A 129 -5.43 7.74 12.02
N LEU A 130 -4.83 8.87 11.75
CA LEU A 130 -5.11 10.14 12.42
C LEU A 130 -5.34 11.20 11.35
N GLY A 131 -6.56 11.67 11.24
CA GLY A 131 -6.95 12.82 10.43
C GLY A 131 -7.32 14.02 11.30
N ARG A 132 -7.85 15.07 10.68
CA ARG A 132 -8.23 16.29 11.37
C ARG A 132 -9.36 16.07 12.37
N ASP A 133 -10.41 15.38 11.96
CA ASP A 133 -11.66 15.27 12.72
C ASP A 133 -11.98 13.82 13.16
N VAL A 134 -11.17 12.85 12.75
CA VAL A 134 -11.40 11.44 12.99
C VAL A 134 -10.10 10.68 13.16
N SER A 135 -10.10 9.68 14.04
CA SER A 135 -8.97 8.77 14.23
C SER A 135 -9.43 7.33 14.30
N ILE A 136 -8.58 6.43 13.85
CA ILE A 136 -8.76 4.99 13.95
C ILE A 136 -7.52 4.41 14.62
N ASP A 137 -7.71 3.57 15.62
CA ASP A 137 -6.66 2.72 16.19
C ASP A 137 -7.25 1.33 16.42
N VAL A 138 -6.89 0.38 15.56
CA VAL A 138 -7.43 -0.97 15.57
C VAL A 138 -6.29 -1.96 15.51
N SER A 139 -6.33 -2.95 16.40
CA SER A 139 -5.50 -4.15 16.36
C SER A 139 -6.39 -5.35 16.04
N ILE A 140 -5.94 -6.19 15.12
CA ILE A 140 -6.62 -7.43 14.73
C ILE A 140 -5.86 -8.56 15.42
N ASP A 141 -6.53 -9.26 16.31
CA ASP A 141 -5.99 -10.46 16.95
C ASP A 141 -6.27 -11.66 16.02
N PRO A 142 -5.24 -12.28 15.45
CA PRO A 142 -5.42 -13.49 14.65
C PRO A 142 -5.64 -14.68 15.60
N ASN A 143 -6.89 -14.95 15.99
CA ASN A 143 -7.28 -16.21 16.62
C ASN A 143 -7.30 -17.35 15.61
#